data_4066cfe7eb428a589af3aeb886eb6605
#
_entry.id   4066cfe7eb428a589af3aeb886eb6605
#
_cell.length_a   1.000
_cell.length_b   1.000
_cell.length_c   1.000
_cell.angle_alpha   90.00
_cell.angle_beta   90.00
_cell.angle_gamma   90.00
#
_symmetry.space_group_name_H-M   'P 1'
#
loop_
_entity.id
_entity.type
_entity.pdbx_description
1 polymer ?
#
loop_
_entity_poly.entity_id
_entity_poly.type
_entity_poly.pdbx_seq_one_letter_code
_entity_poly.pdbx_strand_id
1 'polypeptide(L)'
;MHKHTAWIRRAAMWTAHKLRFLRVLGVLNPLRYIKTLDWYIIRKFIGTYIYSIALIISISIVFDVNENLSKFTQYHAPLKAIVFDYYANFVPYFANLFSPLFVFIAVIFFTSKLASNSEIISMLAAGVSFKRLMRPYMISCVLISSLSFFLASYIIPHGTIVKQNFESMYKNKRLNTSADNVMLQVDRGVIAYIQHYD
;
A
#
# COMPACT_ATOMS: atom_id res chain seq x y z
N MET A 1 45.77 -29.46 -13.79
CA MET A 1 45.37 -28.65 -12.62
C MET A 1 44.98 -27.19 -12.94
N HIS A 2 44.60 -26.81 -14.17
CA HIS A 2 44.38 -25.38 -14.55
C HIS A 2 42.89 -24.96 -14.75
N LYS A 3 41.91 -25.85 -14.59
CA LYS A 3 40.52 -25.54 -14.86
C LYS A 3 39.72 -25.01 -13.64
N HIS A 4 40.18 -25.26 -12.40
CA HIS A 4 39.49 -24.82 -11.19
C HIS A 4 39.66 -23.34 -10.85
N THR A 5 40.74 -22.71 -11.28
CA THR A 5 41.01 -21.28 -10.99
C THR A 5 40.18 -20.30 -11.85
N ALA A 6 39.78 -20.74 -13.06
CA ALA A 6 38.98 -19.92 -13.96
C ALA A 6 37.54 -19.71 -13.48
N TRP A 7 36.97 -20.72 -12.82
CA TRP A 7 35.60 -20.64 -12.29
C TRP A 7 35.51 -19.74 -11.08
N ILE A 8 36.47 -19.80 -10.17
CA ILE A 8 36.56 -18.92 -9.00
C ILE A 8 36.73 -17.44 -9.42
N ARG A 9 37.53 -17.15 -10.45
CA ARG A 9 37.72 -15.80 -11.00
C ARG A 9 36.44 -15.27 -11.63
N ARG A 10 35.66 -16.08 -12.34
CA ARG A 10 34.36 -15.67 -12.91
C ARG A 10 33.31 -15.42 -11.82
N ALA A 11 33.24 -16.25 -10.79
CA ALA A 11 32.36 -16.05 -9.65
C ALA A 11 32.73 -14.77 -8.88
N ALA A 12 34.02 -14.52 -8.64
CA ALA A 12 34.50 -13.29 -7.99
C ALA A 12 34.22 -12.01 -8.81
N MET A 13 34.31 -12.07 -10.13
CA MET A 13 33.94 -10.95 -11.00
C MET A 13 32.43 -10.69 -11.00
N TRP A 14 31.61 -11.75 -10.95
CA TRP A 14 30.15 -11.63 -10.91
C TRP A 14 29.67 -11.02 -9.59
N THR A 15 30.25 -11.45 -8.46
CA THR A 15 29.98 -10.87 -7.14
C THR A 15 30.50 -9.42 -7.04
N ALA A 16 31.66 -9.12 -7.60
CA ALA A 16 32.20 -7.77 -7.64
C ALA A 16 31.34 -6.81 -8.50
N HIS A 17 30.79 -7.30 -9.62
CA HIS A 17 29.87 -6.50 -10.46
C HIS A 17 28.54 -6.25 -9.75
N LYS A 18 28.01 -7.24 -9.03
CA LYS A 18 26.79 -7.15 -8.21
C LYS A 18 26.98 -6.19 -7.03
N LEU A 19 28.14 -6.25 -6.38
CA LEU A 19 28.52 -5.33 -5.30
C LEU A 19 28.75 -3.89 -5.82
N ARG A 20 29.30 -3.73 -7.03
CA ARG A 20 29.42 -2.44 -7.70
C ARG A 20 28.07 -1.85 -8.05
N PHE A 21 27.13 -2.69 -8.51
CA PHE A 21 25.76 -2.27 -8.81
C PHE A 21 25.00 -1.84 -7.52
N LEU A 22 25.19 -2.56 -6.42
CA LEU A 22 24.63 -2.21 -5.10
C LEU A 22 25.28 -0.93 -4.53
N ARG A 23 26.57 -0.69 -4.83
CA ARG A 23 27.27 0.55 -4.44
C ARG A 23 26.82 1.75 -5.26
N VAL A 24 26.46 1.53 -6.53
CA VAL A 24 25.90 2.57 -7.42
C VAL A 24 24.47 2.95 -6.98
N LEU A 25 23.69 2.00 -6.47
CA LEU A 25 22.36 2.24 -5.90
C LEU A 25 22.39 2.97 -4.55
N GLY A 26 23.58 3.15 -3.94
CA GLY A 26 23.70 3.88 -2.66
C GLY A 26 22.99 3.19 -1.47
N VAL A 27 22.59 1.92 -1.64
CA VAL A 27 21.78 1.18 -0.65
C VAL A 27 22.58 0.85 0.63
N LEU A 28 23.92 0.83 0.58
CA LEU A 28 24.77 0.36 1.69
C LEU A 28 25.10 1.41 2.78
N ASN A 29 24.75 2.69 2.59
CA ASN A 29 24.86 3.71 3.64
C ASN A 29 23.87 4.88 3.42
N PRO A 30 22.56 4.68 3.53
CA PRO A 30 21.59 5.76 3.29
C PRO A 30 21.69 6.87 4.35
N LEU A 31 22.01 6.55 5.59
CA LEU A 31 21.99 7.50 6.70
C LEU A 31 23.17 8.49 6.72
N ARG A 32 24.31 8.15 6.12
CA ARG A 32 25.49 9.04 6.09
C ARG A 32 25.44 10.10 4.99
N TYR A 33 24.47 9.98 4.06
CA TYR A 33 24.31 10.86 2.90
C TYR A 33 23.09 11.77 2.96
N ILE A 34 22.22 11.60 3.95
CA ILE A 34 21.03 12.46 4.14
C ILE A 34 21.51 13.75 4.78
N LYS A 35 21.65 14.80 3.97
CA LYS A 35 21.90 16.15 4.45
C LYS A 35 20.58 16.79 4.89
N THR A 36 20.66 17.86 5.65
CA THR A 36 19.52 18.63 6.18
C THR A 36 18.46 18.93 5.11
N LEU A 37 18.89 19.21 3.89
CA LEU A 37 18.01 19.45 2.74
C LEU A 37 17.20 18.22 2.34
N ASP A 38 17.85 17.05 2.29
CA ASP A 38 17.19 15.81 1.87
C ASP A 38 16.11 15.43 2.90
N TRP A 39 16.42 15.58 4.19
CA TRP A 39 15.46 15.35 5.27
C TRP A 39 14.26 16.29 5.21
N TYR A 40 14.49 17.56 4.91
CA TYR A 40 13.44 18.55 4.73
C TYR A 40 12.47 18.13 3.62
N ILE A 41 13.01 17.73 2.45
CA ILE A 41 12.21 17.29 1.30
C ILE A 41 11.42 16.01 1.65
N ILE A 42 12.09 15.01 2.24
CA ILE A 42 11.45 13.73 2.63
C ILE A 42 10.29 13.98 3.59
N ARG A 43 10.52 14.77 4.65
CA ARG A 43 9.49 15.07 5.65
C ARG A 43 8.28 15.79 5.06
N LYS A 44 8.53 16.78 4.21
CA LYS A 44 7.44 17.51 3.53
C LYS A 44 6.69 16.63 2.54
N PHE A 45 7.40 15.83 1.76
CA PHE A 45 6.79 14.92 0.79
C PHE A 45 5.91 13.86 1.47
N ILE A 46 6.44 13.17 2.47
CA ILE A 46 5.69 12.17 3.25
C ILE A 46 4.51 12.82 3.98
N GLY A 47 4.70 14.02 4.52
CA GLY A 47 3.63 14.78 5.16
C GLY A 47 2.47 15.09 4.20
N THR A 48 2.78 15.52 2.98
CA THR A 48 1.78 15.76 1.92
C THR A 48 1.06 14.48 1.52
N TYR A 49 1.79 13.38 1.37
CA TYR A 49 1.24 12.05 1.07
C TYR A 49 0.27 11.57 2.16
N ILE A 50 0.68 11.61 3.43
CA ILE A 50 -0.17 11.20 4.56
C ILE A 50 -1.41 12.08 4.65
N TYR A 51 -1.26 13.41 4.49
CA TYR A 51 -2.38 14.33 4.50
C TYR A 51 -3.40 14.02 3.39
N SER A 52 -2.93 13.78 2.17
CA SER A 52 -3.78 13.46 1.03
C SER A 52 -4.54 12.15 1.24
N ILE A 53 -3.88 11.11 1.74
CA ILE A 53 -4.53 9.82 2.07
C ILE A 53 -5.55 10.00 3.19
N ALA A 54 -5.19 10.69 4.27
CA ALA A 54 -6.10 10.92 5.40
C ALA A 54 -7.38 11.65 4.96
N LEU A 55 -7.26 12.63 4.07
CA LEU A 55 -8.39 13.37 3.54
C LEU A 55 -9.33 12.45 2.75
N ILE A 56 -8.80 11.65 1.81
CA ILE A 56 -9.65 10.79 0.99
C ILE A 56 -10.26 9.63 1.80
N ILE A 57 -9.51 9.08 2.76
CA ILE A 57 -10.04 8.04 3.65
C ILE A 57 -11.18 8.61 4.49
N SER A 58 -11.06 9.83 5.01
CA SER A 58 -12.13 10.48 5.76
C SER A 58 -13.40 10.62 4.91
N ILE A 59 -13.26 11.06 3.68
CA ILE A 59 -14.37 11.15 2.73
C ILE A 59 -14.95 9.77 2.44
N SER A 60 -14.11 8.77 2.16
CA SER A 60 -14.53 7.39 1.87
C SER A 60 -15.30 6.77 3.03
N ILE A 61 -14.89 7.01 4.28
CA ILE A 61 -15.60 6.54 5.47
C ILE A 61 -17.00 7.18 5.55
N VAL A 62 -17.10 8.49 5.31
CA VAL A 62 -18.40 9.18 5.35
C VAL A 62 -19.36 8.61 4.31
N PHE A 63 -18.90 8.36 3.09
CA PHE A 63 -19.72 7.72 2.05
C PHE A 63 -20.12 6.30 2.41
N ASP A 64 -19.16 5.48 2.89
CA ASP A 64 -19.43 4.09 3.28
C ASP A 64 -20.40 4.00 4.46
N VAL A 65 -20.27 4.89 5.46
CA VAL A 65 -21.24 4.98 6.57
C VAL A 65 -22.64 5.29 6.05
N ASN A 66 -22.76 6.28 5.17
CA ASN A 66 -24.06 6.68 4.63
C ASN A 66 -24.72 5.54 3.82
N GLU A 67 -23.96 4.83 3.01
CA GLU A 67 -24.43 3.69 2.23
C GLU A 67 -24.87 2.50 3.11
N ASN A 68 -24.15 2.22 4.18
CA ASN A 68 -24.35 1.03 5.01
C ASN A 68 -25.13 1.30 6.30
N LEU A 69 -25.48 2.55 6.60
CA LEU A 69 -26.14 2.93 7.85
C LEU A 69 -27.47 2.16 8.08
N SER A 70 -28.29 2.03 7.04
CA SER A 70 -29.56 1.27 7.12
C SER A 70 -29.33 -0.20 7.46
N LYS A 71 -28.28 -0.82 6.92
CA LYS A 71 -27.92 -2.21 7.18
C LYS A 71 -27.41 -2.39 8.61
N PHE A 72 -26.53 -1.51 9.07
CA PHE A 72 -25.98 -1.54 10.43
C PHE A 72 -27.08 -1.37 11.49
N THR A 73 -28.07 -0.51 11.22
CA THR A 73 -29.22 -0.31 12.11
C THR A 73 -30.19 -1.49 12.08
N GLN A 74 -30.48 -2.02 10.90
CA GLN A 74 -31.41 -3.16 10.71
C GLN A 74 -30.93 -4.42 11.43
N TYR A 75 -29.60 -4.67 11.39
CA TYR A 75 -29.02 -5.88 12.02
C TYR A 75 -28.47 -5.62 13.42
N HIS A 76 -28.74 -4.46 14.03
CA HIS A 76 -28.30 -4.09 15.38
C HIS A 76 -26.79 -4.30 15.59
N ALA A 77 -25.96 -3.94 14.60
CA ALA A 77 -24.53 -4.10 14.71
C ALA A 77 -23.97 -3.22 15.84
N PRO A 78 -23.18 -3.79 16.79
CA PRO A 78 -22.64 -3.01 17.89
C PRO A 78 -21.59 -2.01 17.36
N LEU A 79 -21.63 -0.76 17.82
CA LEU A 79 -20.71 0.31 17.40
C LEU A 79 -19.23 -0.09 17.53
N LYS A 80 -18.91 -0.88 18.57
CA LYS A 80 -17.53 -1.38 18.76
C LYS A 80 -17.08 -2.26 17.60
N ALA A 81 -17.93 -3.18 17.13
CA ALA A 81 -17.61 -4.04 16.00
C ALA A 81 -17.52 -3.24 14.68
N ILE A 82 -18.39 -2.24 14.50
CA ILE A 82 -18.31 -1.35 13.32
C ILE A 82 -16.96 -0.63 13.28
N VAL A 83 -16.47 -0.09 14.39
CA VAL A 83 -15.23 0.67 14.43
C VAL A 83 -14.00 -0.25 14.31
N PHE A 84 -13.93 -1.33 15.09
CA PHE A 84 -12.72 -2.16 15.19
C PHE A 84 -12.67 -3.30 14.18
N ASP A 85 -13.79 -3.96 13.88
CA ASP A 85 -13.80 -5.11 12.98
C ASP A 85 -14.00 -4.67 11.52
N TYR A 86 -14.77 -3.59 11.30
CA TYR A 86 -15.03 -3.09 9.96
C TYR A 86 -14.06 -1.96 9.57
N TYR A 87 -14.14 -0.78 10.20
CA TYR A 87 -13.33 0.39 9.77
C TYR A 87 -11.84 0.27 10.05
N ALA A 88 -11.41 -0.37 11.12
CA ALA A 88 -9.98 -0.59 11.36
C ALA A 88 -9.31 -1.45 10.28
N ASN A 89 -10.08 -2.32 9.61
CA ASN A 89 -9.60 -3.14 8.51
C ASN A 89 -9.88 -2.53 7.12
N PHE A 90 -10.91 -1.68 7.01
CA PHE A 90 -11.23 -0.93 5.82
C PHE A 90 -10.14 0.11 5.48
N VAL A 91 -9.69 0.87 6.48
CA VAL A 91 -8.72 1.96 6.32
C VAL A 91 -7.40 1.51 5.70
N PRO A 92 -6.69 0.47 6.22
CA PRO A 92 -5.44 0.01 5.62
C PRO A 92 -5.61 -0.52 4.19
N TYR A 93 -6.73 -1.19 3.91
CA TYR A 93 -7.03 -1.70 2.58
C TYR A 93 -7.16 -0.56 1.57
N PHE A 94 -8.01 0.45 1.85
CA PHE A 94 -8.20 1.59 0.96
C PHE A 94 -6.96 2.48 0.85
N ALA A 95 -6.25 2.70 1.97
CA ALA A 95 -4.98 3.42 1.95
C ALA A 95 -3.97 2.78 1.00
N ASN A 96 -3.86 1.45 1.03
CA ASN A 96 -2.94 0.72 0.17
C ASN A 96 -3.39 0.71 -1.30
N LEU A 97 -4.70 0.53 -1.54
CA LEU A 97 -5.29 0.51 -2.88
C LEU A 97 -5.04 1.84 -3.62
N PHE A 98 -5.22 2.96 -2.94
CA PHE A 98 -5.03 4.29 -3.51
C PHE A 98 -3.61 4.84 -3.37
N SER A 99 -2.71 4.13 -2.66
CA SER A 99 -1.34 4.59 -2.40
C SER A 99 -0.58 5.02 -3.66
N PRO A 100 -0.57 4.28 -4.79
CA PRO A 100 0.16 4.70 -5.99
C PRO A 100 -0.36 6.03 -6.57
N LEU A 101 -1.68 6.23 -6.56
CA LEU A 101 -2.32 7.46 -7.01
C LEU A 101 -1.89 8.64 -6.14
N PHE A 102 -1.88 8.46 -4.80
CA PHE A 102 -1.50 9.53 -3.88
C PHE A 102 -0.02 9.85 -3.89
N VAL A 103 0.85 8.87 -4.15
CA VAL A 103 2.27 9.14 -4.40
C VAL A 103 2.42 10.06 -5.61
N PHE A 104 1.71 9.77 -6.70
CA PHE A 104 1.75 10.59 -7.91
C PHE A 104 1.25 12.01 -7.66
N ILE A 105 0.10 12.16 -7.00
CA ILE A 105 -0.46 13.48 -6.63
C ILE A 105 0.50 14.23 -5.70
N ALA A 106 1.07 13.56 -4.70
CA ALA A 106 2.02 14.16 -3.77
C ALA A 106 3.28 14.67 -4.48
N VAL A 107 3.82 13.92 -5.46
CA VAL A 107 4.97 14.36 -6.27
C VAL A 107 4.61 15.63 -7.01
N ILE A 108 3.49 15.67 -7.73
CA ILE A 108 3.09 16.85 -8.52
C ILE A 108 2.85 18.05 -7.61
N PHE A 109 2.02 17.88 -6.59
CA PHE A 109 1.64 18.97 -5.69
C PHE A 109 2.83 19.54 -4.94
N PHE A 110 3.68 18.68 -4.39
CA PHE A 110 4.85 19.09 -3.64
C PHE A 110 5.89 19.77 -4.54
N THR A 111 6.16 19.21 -5.74
CA THR A 111 7.09 19.80 -6.69
C THR A 111 6.59 21.16 -7.21
N SER A 112 5.30 21.26 -7.51
CA SER A 112 4.68 22.52 -7.92
C SER A 112 4.80 23.58 -6.83
N LYS A 113 4.58 23.22 -5.57
CA LYS A 113 4.73 24.12 -4.42
C LYS A 113 6.16 24.61 -4.24
N LEU A 114 7.15 23.71 -4.37
CA LEU A 114 8.57 24.06 -4.32
C LEU A 114 8.95 24.99 -5.47
N ALA A 115 8.39 24.76 -6.65
CA ALA A 115 8.62 25.61 -7.82
C ALA A 115 8.01 27.00 -7.66
N SER A 116 6.76 27.09 -7.19
CA SER A 116 6.06 28.36 -6.91
C SER A 116 6.78 29.21 -5.89
N ASN A 117 7.37 28.59 -4.87
CA ASN A 117 8.15 29.28 -3.84
C ASN A 117 9.59 29.64 -4.31
N SER A 118 9.94 29.39 -5.58
CA SER A 118 11.29 29.55 -6.10
C SER A 118 12.37 28.75 -5.36
N GLU A 119 11.98 27.77 -4.53
CA GLU A 119 12.91 26.95 -3.75
C GLU A 119 13.78 26.09 -4.65
N ILE A 120 13.22 25.52 -5.73
CA ILE A 120 13.97 24.72 -6.72
C ILE A 120 15.02 25.57 -7.41
N ILE A 121 14.67 26.77 -7.84
CA ILE A 121 15.58 27.70 -8.53
C ILE A 121 16.71 28.11 -7.59
N SER A 122 16.39 28.44 -6.35
CA SER A 122 17.36 28.81 -5.32
C SER A 122 18.35 27.67 -5.03
N MET A 123 17.87 26.42 -4.96
CA MET A 123 18.72 25.24 -4.75
C MET A 123 19.66 25.00 -5.94
N LEU A 124 19.17 25.13 -7.18
CA LEU A 124 19.97 24.97 -8.39
C LEU A 124 21.00 26.10 -8.51
N ALA A 125 20.64 27.36 -8.22
CA ALA A 125 21.53 28.49 -8.20
C ALA A 125 22.65 28.35 -7.14
N ALA A 126 22.35 27.69 -6.01
CA ALA A 126 23.33 27.34 -4.98
C ALA A 126 24.24 26.15 -5.37
N GLY A 127 24.17 25.67 -6.63
CA GLY A 127 25.03 24.59 -7.14
C GLY A 127 24.58 23.18 -6.81
N VAL A 128 23.35 22.98 -6.32
CA VAL A 128 22.79 21.65 -6.10
C VAL A 128 22.41 21.04 -7.45
N SER A 129 23.01 19.91 -7.82
CA SER A 129 22.68 19.23 -9.08
C SER A 129 21.27 18.66 -9.05
N PHE A 130 20.59 18.63 -10.20
CA PHE A 130 19.25 18.06 -10.34
C PHE A 130 19.17 16.61 -9.88
N LYS A 131 20.18 15.79 -10.18
CA LYS A 131 20.26 14.39 -9.70
C LYS A 131 20.24 14.30 -8.17
N ARG A 132 20.83 15.26 -7.49
CA ARG A 132 20.84 15.32 -6.03
C ARG A 132 19.47 15.72 -5.50
N LEU A 133 18.77 16.64 -6.17
CA LEU A 133 17.40 17.03 -5.82
C LEU A 133 16.41 15.85 -5.95
N MET A 134 16.63 14.95 -6.91
CA MET A 134 15.79 13.77 -7.12
C MET A 134 15.97 12.65 -6.07
N ARG A 135 17.11 12.60 -5.37
CA ARG A 135 17.39 11.54 -4.37
C ARG A 135 16.34 11.43 -3.27
N PRO A 136 15.95 12.49 -2.56
CA PRO A 136 14.95 12.41 -1.51
C PRO A 136 13.58 11.92 -2.00
N TYR A 137 13.18 12.24 -3.24
CA TYR A 137 11.97 11.70 -3.85
C TYR A 137 12.06 10.18 -4.02
N MET A 138 13.16 9.68 -4.57
CA MET A 138 13.38 8.24 -4.74
C MET A 138 13.39 7.51 -3.39
N ILE A 139 14.04 8.07 -2.37
CA ILE A 139 14.06 7.49 -1.02
C ILE A 139 12.64 7.43 -0.46
N SER A 140 11.88 8.50 -0.58
CA SER A 140 10.49 8.55 -0.12
C SER A 140 9.59 7.54 -0.83
N CYS A 141 9.72 7.42 -2.15
CA CYS A 141 8.97 6.43 -2.93
C CYS A 141 9.32 4.99 -2.52
N VAL A 142 10.60 4.67 -2.33
CA VAL A 142 11.02 3.35 -1.86
C VAL A 142 10.47 3.06 -0.46
N LEU A 143 10.48 4.03 0.43
CA LEU A 143 9.96 3.89 1.79
C LEU A 143 8.44 3.64 1.77
N ILE A 144 7.69 4.41 1.00
CA ILE A 144 6.23 4.23 0.85
C ILE A 144 5.91 2.88 0.20
N SER A 145 6.64 2.48 -0.86
CA SER A 145 6.44 1.19 -1.52
C SER A 145 6.74 0.02 -0.59
N SER A 146 7.78 0.12 0.23
CA SER A 146 8.12 -0.90 1.23
C SER A 146 7.03 -1.03 2.29
N LEU A 147 6.50 0.10 2.78
CA LEU A 147 5.37 0.12 3.71
C LEU A 147 4.12 -0.48 3.08
N SER A 148 3.79 -0.09 1.85
CA SER A 148 2.66 -0.60 1.08
C SER A 148 2.75 -2.13 0.88
N PHE A 149 3.95 -2.62 0.54
CA PHE A 149 4.21 -4.04 0.41
C PHE A 149 4.01 -4.80 1.74
N PHE A 150 4.49 -4.23 2.85
CA PHE A 150 4.28 -4.81 4.17
C PHE A 150 2.80 -4.87 4.56
N LEU A 151 2.04 -3.79 4.31
CA LEU A 151 0.60 -3.76 4.54
C LEU A 151 -0.11 -4.83 3.69
N ALA A 152 0.22 -4.92 2.40
CA ALA A 152 -0.38 -5.87 1.48
C ALA A 152 -0.10 -7.34 1.86
N SER A 153 1.10 -7.62 2.39
CA SER A 153 1.51 -9.00 2.69
C SER A 153 1.01 -9.51 4.03
N TYR A 154 0.88 -8.65 5.04
CA TYR A 154 0.59 -9.07 6.42
C TYR A 154 -0.72 -8.51 6.97
N ILE A 155 -0.96 -7.22 6.85
CA ILE A 155 -2.08 -6.56 7.52
C ILE A 155 -3.38 -6.75 6.74
N ILE A 156 -3.36 -6.51 5.45
CA ILE A 156 -4.56 -6.54 4.61
C ILE A 156 -5.19 -7.94 4.54
N PRO A 157 -4.45 -9.06 4.33
CA PRO A 157 -5.07 -10.37 4.27
C PRO A 157 -5.79 -10.75 5.56
N HIS A 158 -5.17 -10.47 6.71
CA HIS A 158 -5.78 -10.71 8.03
C HIS A 158 -7.03 -9.85 8.25
N GLY A 159 -6.91 -8.55 7.96
CA GLY A 159 -8.00 -7.60 8.08
C GLY A 159 -9.18 -7.89 7.15
N THR A 160 -8.90 -8.41 5.95
CA THR A 160 -9.96 -8.78 5.00
C THR A 160 -10.82 -9.92 5.51
N ILE A 161 -10.24 -10.93 6.17
CA ILE A 161 -10.99 -12.03 6.77
C ILE A 161 -11.93 -11.52 7.86
N VAL A 162 -11.42 -10.66 8.77
CA VAL A 162 -12.22 -10.07 9.85
C VAL A 162 -13.37 -9.24 9.29
N LYS A 163 -13.08 -8.40 8.29
CA LYS A 163 -14.08 -7.58 7.60
C LYS A 163 -15.14 -8.43 6.90
N GLN A 164 -14.76 -9.49 6.18
CA GLN A 164 -15.70 -10.39 5.49
C GLN A 164 -16.59 -11.13 6.48
N ASN A 165 -16.06 -11.58 7.62
CA ASN A 165 -16.85 -12.18 8.69
C ASN A 165 -17.88 -11.19 9.26
N PHE A 166 -17.47 -9.93 9.48
CA PHE A 166 -18.40 -8.88 9.88
C PHE A 166 -19.48 -8.64 8.82
N GLU A 167 -19.11 -8.53 7.56
CA GLU A 167 -20.04 -8.32 6.45
C GLU A 167 -21.04 -9.49 6.30
N SER A 168 -20.59 -10.72 6.47
CA SER A 168 -21.48 -11.89 6.44
C SER A 168 -22.48 -11.89 7.58
N MET A 169 -22.09 -11.44 8.76
CA MET A 169 -22.99 -11.38 9.93
C MET A 169 -23.99 -10.21 9.86
N TYR A 170 -23.54 -9.03 9.42
CA TYR A 170 -24.30 -7.78 9.55
C TYR A 170 -24.70 -7.12 8.23
N LYS A 171 -24.15 -7.54 7.11
CA LYS A 171 -24.39 -6.91 5.82
C LYS A 171 -25.08 -7.83 4.82
N ASN A 172 -24.76 -9.13 4.82
CA ASN A 172 -25.17 -10.11 3.82
C ASN A 172 -25.90 -11.33 4.42
N LYS A 173 -26.65 -11.16 5.49
CA LYS A 173 -27.42 -12.26 6.12
C LYS A 173 -28.39 -12.96 5.14
N ARG A 174 -28.69 -12.33 4.00
CA ARG A 174 -29.51 -12.91 2.93
C ARG A 174 -28.76 -13.83 1.97
N LEU A 175 -27.43 -13.78 1.90
CA LEU A 175 -26.67 -14.60 0.94
C LEU A 175 -26.57 -16.08 1.32
N ASN A 176 -26.93 -16.45 2.55
CA ASN A 176 -26.97 -17.85 2.99
C ASN A 176 -28.33 -18.52 2.80
N THR A 177 -29.34 -17.79 2.29
CA THR A 177 -30.71 -18.34 2.15
C THR A 177 -31.06 -18.62 0.69
N SER A 178 -30.38 -18.05 -0.26
CA SER A 178 -30.60 -18.31 -1.70
C SER A 178 -29.30 -18.85 -2.30
N ALA A 179 -29.21 -20.13 -2.44
CA ALA A 179 -28.10 -20.79 -3.10
C ALA A 179 -28.50 -21.14 -4.52
N ASP A 180 -27.97 -20.39 -5.50
CA ASP A 180 -28.14 -20.71 -6.91
C ASP A 180 -27.10 -21.74 -7.36
N ASN A 181 -27.53 -22.73 -8.12
CA ASN A 181 -26.70 -23.76 -8.74
C ASN A 181 -25.85 -24.58 -7.75
N VAL A 182 -26.43 -25.01 -6.65
CA VAL A 182 -25.74 -25.84 -5.63
C VAL A 182 -25.76 -27.30 -6.07
N MET A 183 -24.59 -27.92 -6.12
CA MET A 183 -24.41 -29.36 -6.28
C MET A 183 -24.13 -30.00 -4.92
N LEU A 184 -25.08 -30.79 -4.41
CA LEU A 184 -24.93 -31.55 -3.17
C LEU A 184 -24.81 -33.03 -3.50
N GLN A 185 -23.74 -33.68 -3.02
CA GLN A 185 -23.65 -35.12 -3.06
C GLN A 185 -24.54 -35.68 -1.91
N VAL A 186 -25.66 -36.27 -2.25
CA VAL A 186 -26.64 -36.81 -1.27
C VAL A 186 -26.28 -38.24 -0.91
N ASP A 187 -25.72 -39.01 -1.85
CA ASP A 187 -25.28 -40.38 -1.63
C ASP A 187 -24.14 -40.75 -2.58
N ARG A 188 -23.48 -41.90 -2.41
CA ARG A 188 -22.42 -42.36 -3.29
C ARG A 188 -22.90 -42.47 -4.74
N GLY A 189 -22.45 -41.51 -5.57
CA GLY A 189 -22.77 -41.44 -7.01
C GLY A 189 -24.09 -40.72 -7.32
N VAL A 190 -24.81 -40.17 -6.33
CA VAL A 190 -26.02 -39.36 -6.54
C VAL A 190 -25.72 -37.89 -6.21
N ILE A 191 -25.77 -37.04 -7.22
CA ILE A 191 -25.61 -35.59 -7.08
C ILE A 191 -26.93 -34.90 -7.29
N ALA A 192 -27.44 -34.21 -6.26
CA ALA A 192 -28.60 -33.33 -6.36
C ALA A 192 -28.15 -31.95 -6.87
N TYR A 193 -28.70 -31.51 -7.97
CA TYR A 193 -28.52 -30.16 -8.50
C TYR A 193 -29.73 -29.31 -8.11
N ILE A 194 -29.50 -28.27 -7.33
CA ILE A 194 -30.51 -27.30 -6.92
C ILE A 194 -30.23 -26.01 -7.67
N GLN A 195 -31.08 -25.68 -8.64
CA GLN A 195 -30.94 -24.50 -9.47
C GLN A 195 -31.25 -23.21 -8.70
N HIS A 196 -32.25 -23.25 -7.85
CA HIS A 196 -32.68 -22.13 -6.99
C HIS A 196 -33.34 -22.65 -5.74
N TYR A 197 -33.01 -22.07 -4.59
CA TYR A 197 -33.63 -22.38 -3.30
C TYR A 197 -34.03 -21.06 -2.63
N ASP A 198 -35.34 -20.87 -2.40
CA ASP A 198 -35.95 -19.74 -1.72
C ASP A 198 -36.06 -19.97 -0.21
#